data_1d58569b3daca94eced2d502a5d36b0e
#
_entry.id   1d58569b3daca94eced2d502a5d36b0e
#
_cell.length_a   1.000
_cell.length_b   1.000
_cell.length_c   1.000
_cell.angle_alpha   90.00
_cell.angle_beta   90.00
_cell.angle_gamma   90.00
#
_symmetry.space_group_name_H-M   'P 1'
#
loop_
_entity.id
_entity.type
_entity.pdbx_description
1 polymer ?
#
loop_
_entity_poly.entity_id
_entity_poly.type
_entity_poly.pdbx_seq_one_letter_code
_entity_poly.pdbx_strand_id
1 'polypeptide(L)'
;MAFGAAVPAFPALGQESQTLAKAIPAPAASPPDDGNWVMAAKNYASTRYSELDEIDTNTVRDLQVFFTFSTGVVRGHEAAPLVVNDTMYVVTPYPNKLYALDLTKPGAPTKWTFEPKPAASAQGVACCDYVNRGPAFADGRIFINTLDAQTVAVDAETGSEVWRTKLGDINKGETMTMAPLVVKGKVLLGNAGGEFGVRGWITALDAGTGKIVWRAYNTGPDKDVLIGDDYKPFYDKEKGKDLGVSTWPPNAWEIGGGTVWGWISYDPELDLIYHGTGNPGPWNPEQRPGDNKWTGGIFARNPDTGQARWFYQAVPHDLYDYDGINELILLDMPWQGQPRKVLIRPERNGYLYVIDRSSGEVLAADPYFPANSTKGVDLKTGLIEYNEEKHPRVGKVVRDICPTAPGAKDWNPSAFSPKTGIVYIPHNNLCMDWESVEANYIAGTPYVGANVKMYAGPGGHRGTFTAWDPAQRKKVWELKEDLPLWSGALATAGGLVFYGTMDGWFKAVNAGSGELLWRFKTGSGIIGQPISYRGPDGRQYIAILSGVGGWAGAIVAGDLDPHDASAAKGFVNAVSDLPQRTTKGGMLYVFALPQRR
;
A
#
# COMPACT_ATOMS: atom_id res chain seq x y z
N MET A 1 -87.47 16.43 -17.55
CA MET A 1 -86.65 15.28 -17.92
C MET A 1 -85.24 15.74 -17.95
N ALA A 2 -84.45 15.44 -16.87
CA ALA A 2 -83.08 15.81 -16.77
C ALA A 2 -82.26 14.52 -16.84
N PHE A 3 -81.39 14.40 -17.83
CA PHE A 3 -80.43 13.30 -17.96
C PHE A 3 -79.14 13.64 -17.18
N GLY A 4 -78.85 12.89 -16.12
CA GLY A 4 -77.61 12.92 -15.43
C GLY A 4 -76.59 12.01 -16.12
N ALA A 5 -75.48 12.53 -16.53
CA ALA A 5 -74.32 11.77 -17.04
C ALA A 5 -73.36 11.42 -15.87
N ALA A 6 -73.19 10.13 -15.61
CA ALA A 6 -72.25 9.61 -14.65
C ALA A 6 -70.88 9.56 -15.30
N VAL A 7 -69.82 10.18 -14.65
CA VAL A 7 -68.40 10.10 -15.01
C VAL A 7 -67.83 8.90 -14.27
N PRO A 8 -67.13 7.97 -14.95
CA PRO A 8 -66.43 6.88 -14.27
C PRO A 8 -65.12 7.37 -13.59
N ALA A 9 -64.96 7.06 -12.30
CA ALA A 9 -63.80 7.29 -11.55
C ALA A 9 -62.68 6.28 -11.97
N PHE A 10 -61.51 6.78 -12.39
CA PHE A 10 -60.32 5.98 -12.59
C PHE A 10 -59.67 5.70 -11.23
N PRO A 11 -59.18 4.46 -10.98
CA PRO A 11 -58.43 4.17 -9.77
C PRO A 11 -57.03 4.82 -9.87
N ALA A 12 -56.65 5.57 -8.85
CA ALA A 12 -55.29 6.11 -8.67
C ALA A 12 -54.30 4.93 -8.50
N LEU A 13 -53.43 4.73 -9.48
CA LEU A 13 -52.25 3.89 -9.35
C LEU A 13 -51.28 4.59 -8.38
N GLY A 14 -51.28 4.12 -7.13
CA GLY A 14 -50.25 4.43 -6.17
C GLY A 14 -48.93 3.87 -6.69
N GLN A 15 -48.06 4.72 -7.19
CA GLN A 15 -46.64 4.42 -7.35
C GLN A 15 -46.00 4.35 -5.94
N GLU A 16 -45.93 3.13 -5.40
CA GLU A 16 -44.91 2.83 -4.36
C GLU A 16 -43.55 2.99 -5.01
N SER A 17 -42.92 4.13 -4.79
CA SER A 17 -41.46 4.28 -5.00
C SER A 17 -40.79 3.40 -3.96
N GLN A 18 -40.52 2.14 -4.29
CA GLN A 18 -39.51 1.36 -3.59
C GLN A 18 -38.16 2.06 -3.83
N THR A 19 -37.75 2.89 -2.88
CA THR A 19 -36.37 3.31 -2.70
C THR A 19 -35.58 2.02 -2.47
N LEU A 20 -35.00 1.47 -3.54
CA LEU A 20 -33.97 0.42 -3.42
C LEU A 20 -32.93 0.94 -2.43
N ALA A 21 -32.90 0.36 -1.25
CA ALA A 21 -31.87 0.61 -0.28
C ALA A 21 -30.54 0.45 -1.01
N LYS A 22 -29.72 1.52 -1.04
CA LYS A 22 -28.47 1.55 -1.77
C LYS A 22 -27.56 0.47 -1.18
N ALA A 23 -27.31 -0.60 -1.92
CA ALA A 23 -26.45 -1.69 -1.44
C ALA A 23 -25.04 -1.13 -1.23
N ILE A 24 -24.57 -1.20 0.02
CA ILE A 24 -23.23 -0.76 0.41
C ILE A 24 -22.24 -1.84 -0.02
N PRO A 25 -21.08 -1.48 -0.63
CA PRO A 25 -20.02 -2.44 -0.92
C PRO A 25 -19.60 -3.21 0.34
N ALA A 26 -19.38 -4.51 0.23
CA ALA A 26 -18.93 -5.36 1.33
C ALA A 26 -17.53 -5.90 1.05
N PRO A 27 -16.66 -6.10 2.07
CA PRO A 27 -15.40 -6.78 1.91
C PRO A 27 -15.60 -8.19 1.34
N ALA A 28 -14.66 -8.67 0.51
CA ALA A 28 -14.61 -10.07 0.14
C ALA A 28 -14.55 -10.93 1.41
N ALA A 29 -15.08 -12.16 1.35
CA ALA A 29 -15.29 -13.03 2.51
C ALA A 29 -14.13 -13.01 3.51
N SER A 30 -14.39 -12.49 4.70
CA SER A 30 -13.45 -12.42 5.82
C SER A 30 -14.14 -13.01 7.06
N PRO A 31 -13.40 -13.71 7.93
CA PRO A 31 -13.96 -14.13 9.20
C PRO A 31 -14.37 -12.90 10.04
N PRO A 32 -15.33 -13.06 10.98
CA PRO A 32 -15.68 -11.99 11.91
C PRO A 32 -14.46 -11.46 12.66
N ASP A 33 -14.48 -10.16 12.99
CA ASP A 33 -13.39 -9.52 13.75
C ASP A 33 -13.39 -10.04 15.20
N ASP A 34 -12.37 -10.80 15.56
CA ASP A 34 -12.16 -11.33 16.91
C ASP A 34 -11.43 -10.33 17.85
N GLY A 35 -11.11 -9.15 17.36
CA GLY A 35 -10.35 -8.13 18.07
C GLY A 35 -8.83 -8.26 17.93
N ASN A 36 -8.33 -9.32 17.31
CA ASN A 36 -6.92 -9.48 16.99
C ASN A 36 -6.51 -8.65 15.76
N TRP A 37 -5.21 -8.48 15.54
CA TRP A 37 -4.63 -7.89 14.35
C TRP A 37 -3.46 -8.75 13.87
N VAL A 38 -3.74 -9.76 13.05
CA VAL A 38 -2.80 -10.87 12.75
C VAL A 38 -1.96 -10.67 11.49
N MET A 39 -2.28 -9.67 10.69
CA MET A 39 -1.53 -9.30 9.47
C MET A 39 -1.60 -7.78 9.25
N ALA A 40 -0.65 -7.20 8.54
CA ALA A 40 -0.52 -5.75 8.38
C ALA A 40 -1.81 -5.07 7.88
N ALA A 41 -2.54 -5.70 6.96
CA ALA A 41 -3.76 -5.15 6.36
C ALA A 41 -5.06 -5.50 7.10
N LYS A 42 -5.00 -6.07 8.28
CA LYS A 42 -6.10 -6.61 9.10
C LYS A 42 -6.70 -7.91 8.57
N ASN A 43 -7.00 -7.99 7.27
CA ASN A 43 -7.64 -9.15 6.64
C ASN A 43 -7.16 -9.34 5.18
N TYR A 44 -7.53 -10.45 4.58
CA TYR A 44 -7.16 -10.80 3.21
C TYR A 44 -7.71 -9.84 2.14
N ALA A 45 -8.83 -9.16 2.44
CA ALA A 45 -9.42 -8.14 1.56
C ALA A 45 -8.71 -6.78 1.67
N SER A 46 -7.70 -6.64 2.52
CA SER A 46 -6.90 -5.42 2.73
C SER A 46 -7.73 -4.19 3.12
N THR A 47 -8.77 -4.39 3.94
CA THR A 47 -9.69 -3.31 4.30
C THR A 47 -9.17 -2.35 5.34
N ARG A 48 -8.23 -2.79 6.21
CA ARG A 48 -7.75 -2.00 7.37
C ARG A 48 -8.90 -1.43 8.19
N TYR A 49 -9.91 -2.25 8.39
CA TYR A 49 -11.11 -1.92 9.13
C TYR A 49 -11.23 -2.80 10.37
N SER A 50 -11.56 -2.19 11.50
CA SER A 50 -11.88 -2.87 12.75
C SER A 50 -13.36 -2.75 13.09
N GLU A 51 -13.99 -3.86 13.45
CA GLU A 51 -15.40 -3.88 13.90
C GLU A 51 -15.58 -3.36 15.34
N LEU A 52 -14.49 -3.02 16.03
CA LEU A 52 -14.54 -2.45 17.38
C LEU A 52 -15.08 -1.01 17.33
N ASP A 53 -15.97 -0.66 18.25
CA ASP A 53 -16.73 0.58 18.27
C ASP A 53 -16.83 1.27 19.65
N GLU A 54 -16.12 0.79 20.67
CA GLU A 54 -16.05 1.44 21.98
C GLU A 54 -15.49 2.87 21.88
N ILE A 55 -14.48 3.04 21.01
CA ILE A 55 -13.95 4.36 20.63
C ILE A 55 -14.74 4.82 19.41
N ASP A 56 -15.64 5.77 19.63
CA ASP A 56 -16.56 6.29 18.63
C ASP A 56 -16.45 7.83 18.48
N THR A 57 -17.29 8.41 17.64
CA THR A 57 -17.32 9.86 17.37
C THR A 57 -17.64 10.71 18.60
N ASN A 58 -18.25 10.16 19.66
CA ASN A 58 -18.57 10.86 20.91
C ASN A 58 -17.45 10.72 21.93
N THR A 59 -16.80 9.55 21.99
CA THR A 59 -15.83 9.18 23.02
C THR A 59 -14.39 9.50 22.63
N VAL A 60 -14.06 9.59 21.33
CA VAL A 60 -12.68 9.74 20.84
C VAL A 60 -11.96 10.97 21.39
N ARG A 61 -12.68 12.04 21.75
CA ARG A 61 -12.10 13.24 22.35
C ARG A 61 -11.44 13.01 23.71
N ASP A 62 -11.81 11.93 24.38
CA ASP A 62 -11.29 11.51 25.69
C ASP A 62 -10.13 10.51 25.54
N LEU A 63 -9.73 10.17 24.31
CA LEU A 63 -8.67 9.23 24.02
C LEU A 63 -7.33 9.76 24.55
N GLN A 64 -6.63 8.95 25.33
CA GLN A 64 -5.36 9.29 25.96
C GLN A 64 -4.33 8.18 25.80
N VAL A 65 -3.05 8.54 25.95
CA VAL A 65 -1.96 7.55 25.94
C VAL A 65 -2.14 6.59 27.11
N PHE A 66 -2.20 5.31 26.81
CA PHE A 66 -2.28 4.23 27.78
C PHE A 66 -0.89 3.73 28.18
N PHE A 67 -0.04 3.44 27.19
CA PHE A 67 1.39 3.21 27.38
C PHE A 67 2.18 3.57 26.11
N THR A 68 3.50 3.66 26.26
CA THR A 68 4.45 3.84 25.17
C THR A 68 5.54 2.78 25.26
N PHE A 69 6.14 2.42 24.10
CA PHE A 69 7.28 1.53 24.05
C PHE A 69 8.34 2.07 23.10
N SER A 70 9.59 2.21 23.58
CA SER A 70 10.71 2.64 22.74
C SER A 70 11.28 1.43 21.99
N THR A 71 11.36 1.53 20.67
CA THR A 71 11.91 0.46 19.83
C THR A 71 13.44 0.43 19.82
N GLY A 72 14.10 1.50 20.30
CA GLY A 72 15.56 1.66 20.23
C GLY A 72 16.10 1.93 18.83
N VAL A 73 15.22 2.10 17.82
CA VAL A 73 15.57 2.46 16.43
C VAL A 73 14.89 3.79 16.10
N VAL A 74 15.64 4.79 15.67
CA VAL A 74 15.17 6.19 15.62
C VAL A 74 14.81 6.67 14.20
N ARG A 75 14.38 5.77 13.31
CA ARG A 75 14.05 6.09 11.90
C ARG A 75 13.11 5.07 11.26
N GLY A 76 12.38 5.47 10.22
CA GLY A 76 11.79 4.58 9.22
C GLY A 76 10.67 3.63 9.67
N HIS A 77 9.88 3.97 10.69
CA HIS A 77 8.85 3.09 11.26
C HIS A 77 7.58 3.03 10.39
N GLU A 78 7.61 2.25 9.31
CA GLU A 78 6.47 2.01 8.41
C GLU A 78 5.54 0.86 8.85
N ALA A 79 5.95 0.06 9.83
CA ALA A 79 5.24 -1.16 10.21
C ALA A 79 3.86 -0.92 10.83
N ALA A 80 2.94 -1.87 10.60
CA ALA A 80 1.83 -2.12 11.49
C ALA A 80 2.29 -3.09 12.59
N PRO A 81 2.07 -2.80 13.89
CA PRO A 81 2.21 -3.83 14.92
C PRO A 81 1.14 -4.92 14.72
N LEU A 82 1.41 -6.14 15.21
CA LEU A 82 0.38 -7.18 15.30
C LEU A 82 -0.06 -7.35 16.73
N VAL A 83 -1.31 -7.77 16.92
CA VAL A 83 -1.83 -8.23 18.20
C VAL A 83 -2.47 -9.59 18.01
N VAL A 84 -1.99 -10.57 18.76
CA VAL A 84 -2.49 -11.92 18.75
C VAL A 84 -2.76 -12.31 20.19
N ASN A 85 -4.02 -12.48 20.54
CA ASN A 85 -4.45 -12.66 21.93
C ASN A 85 -3.86 -11.55 22.82
N ASP A 86 -3.10 -11.93 23.84
CA ASP A 86 -2.55 -11.03 24.85
C ASP A 86 -1.11 -10.56 24.54
N THR A 87 -0.66 -10.69 23.29
CA THR A 87 0.70 -10.34 22.90
C THR A 87 0.71 -9.39 21.70
N MET A 88 1.45 -8.28 21.84
CA MET A 88 1.72 -7.39 20.72
C MET A 88 3.12 -7.65 20.16
N TYR A 89 3.22 -7.78 18.83
CA TYR A 89 4.48 -7.97 18.11
C TYR A 89 4.83 -6.71 17.33
N VAL A 90 6.05 -6.22 17.56
CA VAL A 90 6.55 -4.98 16.95
C VAL A 90 7.87 -5.29 16.23
N VAL A 91 7.89 -5.09 14.91
CA VAL A 91 9.13 -5.18 14.12
C VAL A 91 9.67 -3.78 13.85
N THR A 92 10.99 -3.63 13.91
CA THR A 92 11.66 -2.36 13.61
C THR A 92 12.11 -2.30 12.15
N PRO A 93 12.40 -1.11 11.61
CA PRO A 93 13.30 -0.96 10.48
C PRO A 93 14.63 -1.68 10.74
N TYR A 94 15.59 -1.63 9.80
CA TYR A 94 16.93 -2.17 10.10
C TYR A 94 17.39 -1.73 11.51
N PRO A 95 17.86 -2.63 12.38
CA PRO A 95 18.29 -4.01 12.12
C PRO A 95 17.16 -5.08 12.22
N ASN A 96 15.91 -4.73 12.01
CA ASN A 96 14.75 -5.63 11.96
C ASN A 96 14.50 -6.42 13.26
N LYS A 97 14.72 -5.79 14.41
CA LYS A 97 14.40 -6.41 15.70
C LYS A 97 12.89 -6.67 15.80
N LEU A 98 12.55 -7.81 16.37
CA LEU A 98 11.18 -8.18 16.66
C LEU A 98 10.98 -8.29 18.17
N TYR A 99 10.02 -7.55 18.71
CA TYR A 99 9.63 -7.55 20.11
C TYR A 99 8.28 -8.23 20.31
N ALA A 100 8.12 -9.00 21.36
CA ALA A 100 6.84 -9.44 21.90
C ALA A 100 6.58 -8.72 23.22
N LEU A 101 5.45 -8.01 23.31
CA LEU A 101 5.04 -7.25 24.50
C LEU A 101 3.87 -7.94 25.20
N ASP A 102 3.93 -8.05 26.51
CA ASP A 102 2.90 -8.67 27.36
C ASP A 102 1.78 -7.68 27.69
N LEU A 103 0.68 -7.75 26.97
CA LEU A 103 -0.46 -6.84 27.15
C LEU A 103 -1.24 -7.12 28.47
N THR A 104 -1.01 -8.25 29.15
CA THR A 104 -1.65 -8.58 30.42
C THR A 104 -1.06 -7.80 31.61
N LYS A 105 0.11 -7.18 31.41
CA LYS A 105 0.84 -6.48 32.47
C LYS A 105 0.87 -4.97 32.24
N PRO A 106 0.81 -4.17 33.31
CA PRO A 106 0.93 -2.73 33.21
C PRO A 106 2.19 -2.30 32.45
N GLY A 107 2.04 -1.36 31.51
CA GLY A 107 3.14 -0.87 30.68
C GLY A 107 3.63 -1.83 29.60
N ALA A 108 2.95 -2.97 29.41
CA ALA A 108 3.24 -3.97 28.38
C ALA A 108 4.74 -4.33 28.29
N PRO A 109 5.36 -4.90 29.34
CA PRO A 109 6.78 -5.23 29.33
C PRO A 109 7.10 -6.26 28.25
N THR A 110 8.34 -6.22 27.76
CA THR A 110 8.84 -7.17 26.76
C THR A 110 8.86 -8.60 27.34
N LYS A 111 8.20 -9.54 26.66
CA LYS A 111 8.30 -10.99 26.91
C LYS A 111 9.63 -11.53 26.41
N TRP A 112 9.96 -11.19 25.16
CA TRP A 112 11.19 -11.58 24.48
C TRP A 112 11.52 -10.58 23.34
N THR A 113 12.78 -10.62 22.92
CA THR A 113 13.30 -9.87 21.78
C THR A 113 14.05 -10.83 20.86
N PHE A 114 13.74 -10.81 19.58
CA PHE A 114 14.48 -11.52 18.53
C PHE A 114 15.31 -10.53 17.71
N GLU A 115 16.62 -10.80 17.60
CA GLU A 115 17.56 -9.99 16.82
C GLU A 115 18.08 -10.80 15.63
N PRO A 116 17.55 -10.58 14.41
CA PRO A 116 17.89 -11.38 13.23
C PRO A 116 19.33 -11.17 12.74
N LYS A 117 19.96 -10.03 13.10
CA LYS A 117 21.33 -9.65 12.71
C LYS A 117 21.54 -9.64 11.19
N PRO A 118 20.76 -8.88 10.42
CA PRO A 118 20.94 -8.78 8.98
C PRO A 118 22.29 -8.14 8.64
N ALA A 119 22.82 -8.44 7.45
CA ALA A 119 24.09 -7.89 6.99
C ALA A 119 24.06 -6.35 6.95
N ALA A 120 25.05 -5.71 7.58
CA ALA A 120 25.11 -4.25 7.65
C ALA A 120 25.24 -3.58 6.27
N SER A 121 25.85 -4.28 5.31
CA SER A 121 25.98 -3.82 3.92
C SER A 121 24.65 -3.66 3.18
N ALA A 122 23.56 -4.29 3.64
CA ALA A 122 22.23 -4.08 3.08
C ALA A 122 21.77 -2.62 3.14
N GLN A 123 22.25 -1.84 4.11
CA GLN A 123 21.95 -0.42 4.22
C GLN A 123 22.47 0.40 3.04
N GLY A 124 23.58 0.00 2.44
CA GLY A 124 24.18 0.69 1.29
C GLY A 124 23.44 0.47 -0.04
N VAL A 125 22.56 -0.54 -0.10
CA VAL A 125 21.81 -0.90 -1.31
C VAL A 125 20.29 -0.83 -1.10
N ALA A 126 19.84 -0.31 0.03
CA ALA A 126 18.42 -0.02 0.25
C ALA A 126 18.08 1.32 -0.40
N CYS A 127 17.27 1.29 -1.47
CA CYS A 127 16.62 2.50 -1.96
C CYS A 127 15.70 3.05 -0.86
N CYS A 128 15.58 4.35 -0.78
CA CYS A 128 14.43 4.98 -0.12
C CYS A 128 14.27 4.72 1.39
N ASP A 129 15.34 4.38 2.13
CA ASP A 129 15.46 4.10 3.57
C ASP A 129 15.36 2.62 3.97
N TYR A 130 15.69 2.31 5.22
CA TYR A 130 15.86 0.95 5.79
C TYR A 130 14.58 0.39 6.41
N VAL A 131 13.45 0.66 5.80
CA VAL A 131 12.10 0.42 6.32
C VAL A 131 11.73 -1.06 6.42
N ASN A 132 10.71 -1.35 7.22
CA ASN A 132 10.00 -2.63 7.29
C ASN A 132 8.51 -2.35 7.47
N ARG A 133 7.63 -2.99 6.67
CA ARG A 133 6.18 -2.71 6.65
C ARG A 133 5.35 -3.60 7.56
N GLY A 134 5.99 -4.52 8.28
CA GLY A 134 5.33 -5.30 9.32
C GLY A 134 5.58 -6.79 9.25
N PRO A 135 5.24 -7.51 10.33
CA PRO A 135 5.25 -8.96 10.39
C PRO A 135 3.91 -9.57 9.92
N ALA A 136 3.86 -10.90 9.84
CA ALA A 136 2.64 -11.68 9.72
C ALA A 136 2.63 -12.79 10.77
N PHE A 137 1.43 -13.19 11.22
CA PHE A 137 1.24 -14.29 12.15
C PHE A 137 0.44 -15.42 11.50
N ALA A 138 0.87 -16.65 11.69
CA ALA A 138 0.06 -17.85 11.43
C ALA A 138 0.62 -19.04 12.21
N ASP A 139 -0.26 -19.91 12.68
CA ASP A 139 0.08 -21.22 13.27
C ASP A 139 1.17 -21.13 14.36
N GLY A 140 1.05 -20.15 15.26
CA GLY A 140 1.98 -19.95 16.38
C GLY A 140 3.35 -19.40 15.99
N ARG A 141 3.50 -18.84 14.77
CA ARG A 141 4.75 -18.25 14.28
C ARG A 141 4.56 -16.83 13.82
N ILE A 142 5.61 -16.03 14.01
CA ILE A 142 5.74 -14.69 13.42
C ILE A 142 6.72 -14.77 12.26
N PHE A 143 6.31 -14.27 11.11
CA PHE A 143 7.14 -14.19 9.91
C PHE A 143 7.57 -12.75 9.69
N ILE A 144 8.87 -12.53 9.52
CA ILE A 144 9.45 -11.22 9.21
C ILE A 144 10.40 -11.33 8.02
N ASN A 145 10.47 -10.24 7.24
CA ASN A 145 11.52 -10.06 6.25
C ASN A 145 12.62 -9.19 6.84
N THR A 146 13.87 -9.50 6.49
CA THR A 146 15.02 -8.68 6.84
C THR A 146 15.54 -7.91 5.63
N LEU A 147 16.17 -6.77 5.86
CA LEU A 147 16.63 -5.88 4.80
C LEU A 147 17.61 -6.57 3.82
N ASP A 148 18.40 -7.53 4.32
CA ASP A 148 19.37 -8.31 3.52
C ASP A 148 18.73 -9.50 2.77
N ALA A 149 17.45 -9.39 2.44
CA ALA A 149 16.67 -10.35 1.65
C ALA A 149 16.60 -11.76 2.25
N GLN A 150 16.32 -11.85 3.54
CA GLN A 150 15.99 -13.10 4.21
C GLN A 150 14.57 -13.03 4.79
N THR A 151 13.88 -14.18 4.85
CA THR A 151 12.65 -14.35 5.60
C THR A 151 12.91 -15.27 6.78
N VAL A 152 12.42 -14.89 7.94
CA VAL A 152 12.61 -15.63 9.19
C VAL A 152 11.27 -15.95 9.81
N ALA A 153 11.08 -17.20 10.22
CA ALA A 153 9.99 -17.61 11.11
C ALA A 153 10.49 -17.69 12.55
N VAL A 154 9.77 -17.04 13.44
CA VAL A 154 10.06 -16.98 14.85
C VAL A 154 8.88 -17.60 15.60
N ASP A 155 9.14 -18.48 16.56
CA ASP A 155 8.11 -19.02 17.44
C ASP A 155 7.48 -17.89 18.27
N ALA A 156 6.18 -17.75 18.19
CA ALA A 156 5.46 -16.61 18.77
C ALA A 156 5.46 -16.59 20.31
N GLU A 157 5.60 -17.75 20.96
CA GLU A 157 5.62 -17.87 22.41
C GLU A 157 7.01 -17.63 22.99
N THR A 158 8.04 -18.22 22.38
CA THR A 158 9.41 -18.26 22.93
C THR A 158 10.35 -17.24 22.33
N GLY A 159 10.05 -16.68 21.14
CA GLY A 159 10.95 -15.81 20.39
C GLY A 159 12.12 -16.54 19.71
N SER A 160 12.11 -17.88 19.69
CA SER A 160 13.14 -18.69 19.08
C SER A 160 13.01 -18.75 17.56
N GLU A 161 14.12 -18.68 16.83
CA GLU A 161 14.12 -18.87 15.38
C GLU A 161 13.72 -20.31 15.04
N VAL A 162 12.71 -20.47 14.19
CA VAL A 162 12.25 -21.79 13.71
C VAL A 162 12.96 -22.16 12.40
N TRP A 163 13.00 -21.22 11.47
CA TRP A 163 13.73 -21.35 10.22
C TRP A 163 14.09 -19.99 9.64
N ARG A 164 15.06 -19.98 8.72
CA ARG A 164 15.52 -18.81 7.98
C ARG A 164 15.80 -19.20 6.54
N THR A 165 15.33 -18.38 5.59
CA THR A 165 15.56 -18.61 4.16
C THR A 165 16.10 -17.34 3.51
N LYS A 166 17.27 -17.44 2.88
CA LYS A 166 17.83 -16.38 2.05
C LYS A 166 17.21 -16.43 0.66
N LEU A 167 16.74 -15.29 0.16
CA LEU A 167 15.94 -15.22 -1.07
C LEU A 167 16.54 -14.34 -2.16
N GLY A 168 17.37 -13.36 -1.80
CA GLY A 168 17.99 -12.42 -2.72
C GLY A 168 19.48 -12.18 -2.42
N ASP A 169 20.12 -11.41 -3.30
CA ASP A 169 21.55 -11.07 -3.23
C ASP A 169 21.74 -9.55 -3.10
N ILE A 170 22.11 -9.10 -1.90
CA ILE A 170 22.38 -7.66 -1.64
C ILE A 170 23.51 -7.09 -2.47
N ASN A 171 24.46 -7.93 -2.98
CA ASN A 171 25.50 -7.45 -3.88
C ASN A 171 24.97 -7.02 -5.25
N LYS A 172 23.71 -7.41 -5.56
CA LYS A 172 22.96 -6.96 -6.74
C LYS A 172 21.97 -5.86 -6.43
N GLY A 173 21.82 -5.46 -5.15
CA GLY A 173 20.82 -4.50 -4.71
C GLY A 173 19.47 -5.12 -4.33
N GLU A 174 19.36 -6.45 -4.20
CA GLU A 174 18.12 -7.09 -3.76
C GLU A 174 17.91 -6.91 -2.27
N THR A 175 16.86 -6.23 -1.89
CA THR A 175 16.42 -6.04 -0.49
C THR A 175 14.97 -6.48 -0.31
N MET A 176 14.50 -6.53 0.94
CA MET A 176 13.10 -6.84 1.25
C MET A 176 12.58 -5.91 2.34
N THR A 177 11.46 -5.23 2.04
CA THR A 177 10.86 -4.23 2.93
C THR A 177 9.38 -4.46 3.20
N MET A 178 8.71 -5.32 2.43
CA MET A 178 7.30 -5.59 2.54
C MET A 178 6.94 -6.45 3.76
N ALA A 179 5.70 -6.33 4.24
CA ALA A 179 5.11 -7.30 5.15
C ALA A 179 4.76 -8.60 4.39
N PRO A 180 5.14 -9.79 4.90
CA PRO A 180 4.69 -11.05 4.31
C PRO A 180 3.18 -11.25 4.50
N LEU A 181 2.57 -12.08 3.64
CA LEU A 181 1.19 -12.53 3.79
C LEU A 181 1.17 -14.06 3.86
N VAL A 182 0.47 -14.63 4.84
CA VAL A 182 0.33 -16.09 4.94
C VAL A 182 -1.01 -16.53 4.38
N VAL A 183 -0.97 -17.42 3.37
CA VAL A 183 -2.16 -17.96 2.71
C VAL A 183 -2.01 -19.48 2.55
N LYS A 184 -2.95 -20.27 3.05
CA LYS A 184 -2.99 -21.74 2.89
C LYS A 184 -1.65 -22.41 3.25
N GLY A 185 -1.07 -22.02 4.39
CA GLY A 185 0.23 -22.56 4.86
C GLY A 185 1.45 -22.12 4.04
N LYS A 186 1.33 -21.07 3.23
CA LYS A 186 2.43 -20.49 2.46
C LYS A 186 2.68 -19.04 2.87
N VAL A 187 3.93 -18.66 3.03
CA VAL A 187 4.37 -17.29 3.25
C VAL A 187 4.67 -16.64 1.90
N LEU A 188 3.86 -15.69 1.49
CA LEU A 188 3.96 -14.94 0.25
C LEU A 188 4.75 -13.67 0.49
N LEU A 189 5.70 -13.38 -0.38
CA LEU A 189 6.59 -12.23 -0.27
C LEU A 189 7.28 -11.93 -1.62
N GLY A 190 7.88 -10.74 -1.73
CA GLY A 190 8.61 -10.31 -2.91
C GLY A 190 9.83 -9.47 -2.55
N ASN A 191 10.54 -9.00 -3.57
CA ASN A 191 11.76 -8.21 -3.43
C ASN A 191 11.55 -6.72 -3.73
N ALA A 192 12.54 -5.92 -3.32
CA ALA A 192 12.76 -4.53 -3.68
C ALA A 192 14.13 -4.41 -4.40
N GLY A 193 14.42 -3.24 -4.95
CA GLY A 193 15.68 -2.94 -5.62
C GLY A 193 15.55 -2.63 -7.12
N GLY A 194 14.37 -2.20 -7.59
CA GLY A 194 14.16 -1.83 -9.00
C GLY A 194 15.17 -0.79 -9.47
N GLU A 195 15.49 0.22 -8.64
CA GLU A 195 16.47 1.28 -8.90
C GLU A 195 17.94 0.81 -8.88
N PHE A 196 18.17 -0.46 -8.62
CA PHE A 196 19.48 -1.13 -8.73
C PHE A 196 19.52 -2.13 -9.89
N GLY A 197 18.51 -2.13 -10.76
CA GLY A 197 18.41 -3.07 -11.87
C GLY A 197 18.16 -4.51 -11.39
N VAL A 198 17.39 -4.68 -10.32
CA VAL A 198 16.99 -5.99 -9.80
C VAL A 198 15.79 -6.50 -10.56
N ARG A 199 15.84 -7.76 -10.98
CA ARG A 199 14.69 -8.45 -11.55
C ARG A 199 13.67 -8.77 -10.48
N GLY A 200 12.44 -8.26 -10.64
CA GLY A 200 11.36 -8.45 -9.68
C GLY A 200 10.80 -9.86 -9.64
N TRP A 201 10.41 -10.32 -8.44
CA TRP A 201 9.77 -11.61 -8.24
C TRP A 201 8.79 -11.61 -7.06
N ILE A 202 7.85 -12.57 -7.09
CA ILE A 202 7.05 -13.01 -5.96
C ILE A 202 7.38 -14.48 -5.66
N THR A 203 7.44 -14.85 -4.37
CA THR A 203 7.80 -16.19 -3.92
C THR A 203 6.83 -16.66 -2.84
N ALA A 204 6.49 -17.95 -2.85
CA ALA A 204 5.82 -18.64 -1.77
C ALA A 204 6.79 -19.56 -1.05
N LEU A 205 6.88 -19.44 0.27
CA LEU A 205 7.59 -20.39 1.14
C LEU A 205 6.58 -21.27 1.86
N ASP A 206 6.90 -22.53 2.07
CA ASP A 206 6.18 -23.38 3.02
C ASP A 206 6.33 -22.82 4.43
N ALA A 207 5.22 -22.48 5.08
CA ALA A 207 5.23 -21.81 6.39
C ALA A 207 5.83 -22.68 7.51
N GLY A 208 5.79 -24.01 7.36
CA GLY A 208 6.36 -24.97 8.30
C GLY A 208 7.88 -25.07 8.22
N THR A 209 8.44 -25.01 7.02
CA THR A 209 9.84 -25.39 6.75
C THR A 209 10.69 -24.28 6.15
N GLY A 210 10.08 -23.20 5.63
CA GLY A 210 10.78 -22.11 4.92
C GLY A 210 11.27 -22.49 3.52
N LYS A 211 10.95 -23.69 3.02
CA LYS A 211 11.34 -24.10 1.66
C LYS A 211 10.53 -23.34 0.61
N ILE A 212 11.19 -22.96 -0.48
CA ILE A 212 10.52 -22.35 -1.63
C ILE A 212 9.57 -23.40 -2.26
N VAL A 213 8.28 -23.06 -2.31
CA VAL A 213 7.24 -23.84 -3.00
C VAL A 213 7.22 -23.46 -4.47
N TRP A 214 7.17 -22.15 -4.74
CA TRP A 214 7.26 -21.59 -6.10
C TRP A 214 7.85 -20.18 -6.07
N ARG A 215 8.39 -19.76 -7.21
CA ARG A 215 8.81 -18.38 -7.49
C ARG A 215 8.38 -17.98 -8.88
N ALA A 216 7.76 -16.82 -9.03
CA ALA A 216 7.41 -16.22 -10.30
C ALA A 216 8.15 -14.89 -10.46
N TYR A 217 8.82 -14.70 -11.60
CA TYR A 217 9.41 -13.41 -11.96
C TYR A 217 8.37 -12.51 -12.62
N ASN A 218 8.62 -11.21 -12.63
CA ASN A 218 7.72 -10.21 -13.24
C ASN A 218 8.27 -9.64 -14.56
N THR A 219 9.34 -10.20 -15.07
CA THR A 219 9.93 -9.90 -16.38
C THR A 219 10.49 -11.19 -16.97
N GLY A 220 10.76 -11.23 -18.28
CA GLY A 220 11.38 -12.37 -18.94
C GLY A 220 10.37 -13.37 -19.52
N PRO A 221 10.84 -14.59 -19.88
CA PRO A 221 10.02 -15.57 -20.60
C PRO A 221 8.87 -16.12 -19.76
N ASP A 222 7.79 -16.52 -20.44
CA ASP A 222 6.55 -17.02 -19.82
C ASP A 222 6.78 -18.11 -18.78
N LYS A 223 7.75 -19.00 -19.00
CA LYS A 223 8.12 -20.07 -18.06
C LYS A 223 8.61 -19.54 -16.71
N ASP A 224 9.30 -18.40 -16.69
CA ASP A 224 9.82 -17.78 -15.47
C ASP A 224 8.73 -16.95 -14.77
N VAL A 225 7.81 -16.36 -15.55
CA VAL A 225 6.68 -15.58 -15.08
C VAL A 225 5.53 -16.48 -14.58
N LEU A 226 5.60 -17.78 -14.85
CA LEU A 226 4.56 -18.76 -14.60
C LEU A 226 3.26 -18.44 -15.35
N ILE A 227 3.39 -18.07 -16.63
CA ILE A 227 2.27 -17.93 -17.57
C ILE A 227 2.12 -19.26 -18.32
N GLY A 228 0.93 -19.85 -18.24
CA GLY A 228 0.58 -21.12 -18.86
C GLY A 228 -0.84 -21.12 -19.44
N ASP A 229 -1.41 -22.29 -19.69
CA ASP A 229 -2.72 -22.46 -20.36
C ASP A 229 -3.91 -21.83 -19.59
N ASP A 230 -3.76 -21.64 -18.28
CA ASP A 230 -4.76 -21.02 -17.42
C ASP A 230 -4.74 -19.50 -17.45
N TYR A 231 -3.77 -18.89 -18.16
CA TYR A 231 -3.65 -17.45 -18.28
C TYR A 231 -4.66 -16.90 -19.29
N LYS A 232 -5.62 -16.11 -18.80
CA LYS A 232 -6.74 -15.60 -19.60
C LYS A 232 -6.96 -14.11 -19.28
N PRO A 233 -6.07 -13.22 -19.75
CA PRO A 233 -6.23 -11.79 -19.53
C PRO A 233 -7.41 -11.24 -20.34
N PHE A 234 -8.05 -10.22 -19.79
CA PHE A 234 -9.19 -9.57 -20.43
C PHE A 234 -8.77 -8.82 -21.71
N TYR A 235 -7.75 -7.98 -21.61
CA TYR A 235 -7.32 -7.10 -22.70
C TYR A 235 -6.37 -7.77 -23.68
N ASP A 236 -6.52 -7.45 -24.97
CA ASP A 236 -5.67 -7.98 -26.05
C ASP A 236 -4.19 -7.58 -25.91
N LYS A 237 -3.91 -6.40 -25.33
CA LYS A 237 -2.54 -5.96 -25.04
C LYS A 237 -1.77 -6.86 -24.08
N GLU A 238 -2.48 -7.70 -23.32
CA GLU A 238 -1.89 -8.66 -22.38
C GLU A 238 -1.82 -10.08 -22.96
N LYS A 239 -2.26 -10.28 -24.22
CA LYS A 239 -2.24 -11.58 -24.91
C LYS A 239 -1.02 -11.66 -25.82
N GLY A 240 -0.29 -12.75 -25.72
CA GLY A 240 0.89 -13.01 -26.53
C GLY A 240 1.83 -13.99 -25.83
N LYS A 241 2.84 -14.44 -26.57
CA LYS A 241 3.87 -15.33 -26.04
C LYS A 241 5.13 -14.55 -25.71
N ASP A 242 5.72 -14.87 -24.55
CA ASP A 242 6.97 -14.27 -24.09
C ASP A 242 6.97 -12.73 -24.12
N LEU A 243 5.82 -12.08 -23.78
CA LEU A 243 5.71 -10.63 -23.77
C LEU A 243 6.68 -9.99 -22.78
N GLY A 244 7.05 -10.66 -21.70
CA GLY A 244 8.08 -10.23 -20.77
C GLY A 244 9.49 -10.18 -21.36
N VAL A 245 9.68 -10.68 -22.58
CA VAL A 245 10.92 -10.58 -23.37
C VAL A 245 10.72 -9.66 -24.57
N SER A 246 9.66 -9.90 -25.37
CA SER A 246 9.46 -9.24 -26.67
C SER A 246 9.09 -7.76 -26.57
N THR A 247 8.63 -7.29 -25.40
CA THR A 247 8.33 -5.87 -25.12
C THR A 247 9.48 -5.11 -24.46
N TRP A 248 10.69 -5.69 -24.49
CA TRP A 248 11.91 -5.11 -23.94
C TRP A 248 13.00 -5.07 -25.00
N PRO A 249 13.99 -4.15 -24.88
CA PRO A 249 15.24 -4.30 -25.61
C PRO A 249 15.94 -5.62 -25.28
N PRO A 250 16.79 -6.15 -26.16
CA PRO A 250 17.48 -7.42 -25.93
C PRO A 250 18.13 -7.49 -24.55
N ASN A 251 17.78 -8.51 -23.77
CA ASN A 251 18.26 -8.80 -22.40
C ASN A 251 17.97 -7.73 -21.33
N ALA A 252 17.36 -6.60 -21.66
CA ALA A 252 17.04 -5.55 -20.68
C ALA A 252 16.08 -6.01 -19.58
N TRP A 253 15.22 -6.99 -19.85
CA TRP A 253 14.33 -7.61 -18.88
C TRP A 253 15.06 -8.31 -17.72
N GLU A 254 16.34 -8.71 -17.88
CA GLU A 254 17.13 -9.35 -16.82
C GLU A 254 17.45 -8.41 -15.66
N ILE A 255 17.47 -7.10 -15.94
CA ILE A 255 17.71 -6.01 -14.99
C ILE A 255 16.50 -5.06 -14.98
N GLY A 256 15.33 -5.56 -15.37
CA GLY A 256 14.18 -4.74 -15.76
C GLY A 256 13.29 -4.25 -14.63
N GLY A 257 13.60 -4.45 -13.35
CA GLY A 257 12.69 -4.04 -12.27
C GLY A 257 11.47 -4.95 -12.14
N GLY A 258 10.28 -4.36 -11.94
CA GLY A 258 9.04 -5.11 -11.70
C GLY A 258 8.98 -5.75 -10.31
N THR A 259 9.63 -5.15 -9.33
CA THR A 259 9.76 -5.70 -7.96
C THR A 259 8.43 -5.71 -7.21
N VAL A 260 8.26 -6.60 -6.23
CA VAL A 260 7.05 -6.75 -5.42
C VAL A 260 7.39 -6.36 -3.98
N TRP A 261 7.29 -5.08 -3.68
CA TRP A 261 7.64 -4.55 -2.37
C TRP A 261 6.45 -3.92 -1.61
N GLY A 262 5.26 -3.96 -2.23
CA GLY A 262 4.02 -3.43 -1.67
C GLY A 262 3.13 -4.50 -1.04
N TRP A 263 1.87 -4.55 -1.45
CA TRP A 263 0.82 -5.32 -0.80
C TRP A 263 0.38 -6.53 -1.62
N ILE A 264 -0.08 -7.56 -0.91
CA ILE A 264 -0.71 -8.76 -1.48
C ILE A 264 -2.08 -8.91 -0.81
N SER A 265 -3.11 -9.18 -1.61
CA SER A 265 -4.46 -9.54 -1.13
C SER A 265 -4.82 -10.94 -1.58
N TYR A 266 -5.77 -11.60 -0.89
CA TYR A 266 -6.22 -12.94 -1.21
C TYR A 266 -7.75 -13.03 -1.21
N ASP A 267 -8.31 -13.59 -2.26
CA ASP A 267 -9.72 -13.92 -2.35
C ASP A 267 -9.92 -15.43 -2.14
N PRO A 268 -10.48 -15.86 -0.99
CA PRO A 268 -10.69 -17.28 -0.72
C PRO A 268 -11.78 -17.93 -1.58
N GLU A 269 -12.72 -17.16 -2.15
CA GLU A 269 -13.78 -17.70 -3.01
C GLU A 269 -13.28 -17.97 -4.43
N LEU A 270 -12.44 -17.07 -4.99
CA LEU A 270 -11.81 -17.26 -6.30
C LEU A 270 -10.52 -18.08 -6.21
N ASP A 271 -10.00 -18.30 -5.01
CA ASP A 271 -8.69 -18.90 -4.73
C ASP A 271 -7.56 -18.21 -5.51
N LEU A 272 -7.54 -16.87 -5.43
CA LEU A 272 -6.59 -16.02 -6.12
C LEU A 272 -5.90 -15.05 -5.17
N ILE A 273 -4.59 -14.92 -5.31
CA ILE A 273 -3.82 -13.81 -4.75
C ILE A 273 -3.68 -12.72 -5.80
N TYR A 274 -3.68 -11.46 -5.33
CA TYR A 274 -3.44 -10.29 -6.16
C TYR A 274 -2.23 -9.55 -5.63
N HIS A 275 -1.31 -9.18 -6.52
CA HIS A 275 -0.15 -8.38 -6.17
C HIS A 275 0.19 -7.40 -7.29
N GLY A 276 0.76 -6.28 -6.91
CA GLY A 276 1.28 -5.34 -7.88
C GLY A 276 2.70 -5.68 -8.32
N THR A 277 3.15 -5.05 -9.40
CA THR A 277 4.52 -5.09 -9.89
C THR A 277 5.08 -3.68 -10.00
N GLY A 278 6.30 -3.48 -9.55
CA GLY A 278 6.98 -2.19 -9.55
C GLY A 278 7.28 -1.66 -10.95
N ASN A 279 7.90 -0.49 -10.98
CA ASN A 279 8.34 0.19 -12.19
C ASN A 279 9.37 -0.61 -13.00
N PRO A 280 9.50 -0.35 -14.30
CA PRO A 280 10.63 -0.83 -15.09
C PRO A 280 11.90 0.00 -14.82
N GLY A 281 13.06 -0.65 -14.78
CA GLY A 281 14.37 0.01 -14.71
C GLY A 281 15.05 0.15 -16.08
N PRO A 282 15.84 1.24 -16.30
CA PRO A 282 15.96 2.47 -15.51
C PRO A 282 14.76 3.42 -15.71
N TRP A 283 14.69 4.50 -14.95
CA TRP A 283 13.62 5.52 -15.09
C TRP A 283 13.66 6.25 -16.44
N ASN A 284 14.79 6.26 -17.13
CA ASN A 284 14.88 6.80 -18.49
C ASN A 284 14.13 5.92 -19.49
N PRO A 285 12.95 6.33 -19.99
CA PRO A 285 12.15 5.49 -20.88
C PRO A 285 12.78 5.28 -22.27
N GLU A 286 13.67 6.19 -22.72
CA GLU A 286 14.34 6.05 -24.01
C GLU A 286 15.35 4.89 -24.03
N GLN A 287 15.82 4.43 -22.85
CA GLN A 287 16.72 3.27 -22.74
C GLN A 287 15.98 1.92 -22.76
N ARG A 288 14.65 1.93 -22.63
CA ARG A 288 13.82 0.71 -22.58
C ARG A 288 12.53 0.82 -23.42
N PRO A 289 12.63 1.09 -24.73
CA PRO A 289 11.45 1.16 -25.60
C PRO A 289 10.62 -0.13 -25.53
N GLY A 290 9.31 -0.01 -25.73
CA GLY A 290 8.31 -1.08 -25.61
C GLY A 290 7.51 -0.98 -24.30
N ASP A 291 6.48 -1.82 -24.15
CA ASP A 291 5.56 -1.79 -23.01
C ASP A 291 6.19 -2.24 -21.68
N ASN A 292 7.35 -2.89 -21.73
CA ASN A 292 8.10 -3.40 -20.58
C ASN A 292 7.24 -4.34 -19.69
N LYS A 293 6.62 -5.34 -20.31
CA LYS A 293 5.83 -6.37 -19.59
C LYS A 293 6.75 -7.16 -18.65
N TRP A 294 6.33 -7.44 -17.43
CA TRP A 294 5.04 -7.26 -16.76
C TRP A 294 5.21 -6.28 -15.59
N THR A 295 5.67 -5.08 -15.84
CA THR A 295 5.86 -4.02 -14.84
C THR A 295 4.66 -3.09 -14.78
N GLY A 296 4.54 -2.29 -13.71
CA GLY A 296 3.51 -1.25 -13.56
C GLY A 296 2.07 -1.78 -13.64
N GLY A 297 1.80 -2.96 -13.07
CA GLY A 297 0.50 -3.60 -13.18
C GLY A 297 0.12 -4.50 -12.02
N ILE A 298 -0.92 -5.31 -12.23
CA ILE A 298 -1.50 -6.21 -11.24
C ILE A 298 -1.57 -7.63 -11.82
N PHE A 299 -1.00 -8.60 -11.12
CA PHE A 299 -1.24 -10.02 -11.36
C PHE A 299 -2.32 -10.58 -10.43
N ALA A 300 -3.17 -11.45 -10.99
CA ALA A 300 -3.91 -12.45 -10.23
C ALA A 300 -3.25 -13.81 -10.44
N ARG A 301 -2.93 -14.51 -9.34
CA ARG A 301 -2.23 -15.79 -9.38
C ARG A 301 -2.89 -16.83 -8.49
N ASN A 302 -2.75 -18.08 -8.86
CA ASN A 302 -3.10 -19.21 -7.99
C ASN A 302 -2.11 -19.27 -6.80
N PRO A 303 -2.56 -19.28 -5.54
CA PRO A 303 -1.68 -19.27 -4.37
C PRO A 303 -0.86 -20.57 -4.20
N ASP A 304 -1.35 -21.70 -4.72
CA ASP A 304 -0.70 -23.00 -4.57
C ASP A 304 0.44 -23.22 -5.56
N THR A 305 0.31 -22.71 -6.80
CA THR A 305 1.24 -22.96 -7.90
C THR A 305 1.99 -21.73 -8.37
N GLY A 306 1.54 -20.52 -8.01
CA GLY A 306 2.07 -19.25 -8.51
C GLY A 306 1.67 -18.93 -9.96
N GLN A 307 0.92 -19.82 -10.64
CA GLN A 307 0.52 -19.59 -12.01
C GLN A 307 -0.39 -18.37 -12.15
N ALA A 308 -0.08 -17.52 -13.14
CA ALA A 308 -0.87 -16.35 -13.48
C ALA A 308 -2.23 -16.75 -14.05
N ARG A 309 -3.29 -16.06 -13.64
CA ARG A 309 -4.63 -16.17 -14.20
C ARG A 309 -4.94 -15.02 -15.15
N TRP A 310 -4.59 -13.81 -14.75
CA TRP A 310 -4.66 -12.63 -15.58
C TRP A 310 -3.64 -11.58 -15.10
N PHE A 311 -3.38 -10.63 -15.96
CA PHE A 311 -2.60 -9.43 -15.67
C PHE A 311 -3.30 -8.22 -16.28
N TYR A 312 -3.18 -7.08 -15.62
CA TYR A 312 -3.56 -5.78 -16.15
C TYR A 312 -2.41 -4.79 -15.92
N GLN A 313 -1.86 -4.24 -17.00
CA GLN A 313 -0.84 -3.19 -16.92
C GLN A 313 -1.50 -1.82 -16.88
N ALA A 314 -1.43 -1.17 -15.72
CA ALA A 314 -1.97 0.18 -15.55
C ALA A 314 -1.08 1.25 -16.16
N VAL A 315 0.24 0.98 -16.23
CA VAL A 315 1.26 1.94 -16.66
C VAL A 315 2.20 1.25 -17.68
N PRO A 316 1.76 1.03 -18.94
CA PRO A 316 2.64 0.52 -20.01
C PRO A 316 3.72 1.53 -20.33
N HIS A 317 4.96 1.06 -20.59
CA HIS A 317 6.10 1.93 -20.86
C HIS A 317 6.23 3.07 -19.84
N ASP A 318 6.21 2.72 -18.55
CA ASP A 318 6.18 3.74 -17.49
C ASP A 318 7.23 4.84 -17.71
N LEU A 319 6.80 6.09 -17.57
CA LEU A 319 7.59 7.29 -17.86
C LEU A 319 8.11 7.98 -16.59
N TYR A 320 7.58 7.62 -15.40
CA TYR A 320 7.64 8.49 -14.25
C TYR A 320 7.94 7.79 -12.92
N ASP A 321 8.31 6.50 -12.92
CA ASP A 321 8.45 5.67 -11.71
C ASP A 321 7.10 5.36 -11.05
N TYR A 322 6.05 5.13 -11.85
CA TYR A 322 4.74 4.79 -11.31
C TYR A 322 4.62 3.29 -11.03
N ASP A 323 5.21 2.90 -9.89
CA ASP A 323 5.09 1.53 -9.35
C ASP A 323 3.65 1.07 -9.20
N GLY A 324 3.39 -0.13 -9.65
CA GLY A 324 2.11 -0.78 -9.44
C GLY A 324 2.01 -1.54 -8.09
N ILE A 325 2.46 -0.98 -6.96
CA ILE A 325 2.60 -1.71 -5.68
C ILE A 325 1.55 -1.36 -4.62
N ASN A 326 0.63 -0.48 -4.94
CA ASN A 326 -0.39 -0.01 -4.03
C ASN A 326 -1.28 -1.14 -3.52
N GLU A 327 -1.97 -0.92 -2.40
CA GLU A 327 -2.90 -1.88 -1.83
C GLU A 327 -4.04 -2.24 -2.79
N LEU A 328 -4.58 -3.42 -2.60
CA LEU A 328 -5.60 -4.04 -3.44
C LEU A 328 -6.79 -4.37 -2.53
N ILE A 329 -7.77 -3.46 -2.44
CA ILE A 329 -8.95 -3.64 -1.57
C ILE A 329 -9.97 -4.48 -2.31
N LEU A 330 -10.32 -5.66 -1.77
CA LEU A 330 -11.25 -6.60 -2.40
C LEU A 330 -12.66 -6.39 -1.86
N LEU A 331 -13.61 -6.02 -2.74
CA LEU A 331 -14.99 -5.77 -2.36
C LEU A 331 -15.97 -6.54 -3.25
N ASP A 332 -17.12 -6.88 -2.68
CA ASP A 332 -18.30 -7.32 -3.41
C ASP A 332 -19.28 -6.17 -3.43
N MET A 333 -19.68 -5.72 -4.61
CA MET A 333 -20.54 -4.56 -4.75
C MET A 333 -21.44 -4.64 -6.00
N PRO A 334 -22.62 -4.01 -5.97
CA PRO A 334 -23.41 -3.87 -7.17
C PRO A 334 -22.73 -2.91 -8.15
N TRP A 335 -22.61 -3.34 -9.40
CA TRP A 335 -22.09 -2.55 -10.49
C TRP A 335 -23.06 -2.60 -11.67
N GLN A 336 -23.62 -1.45 -12.05
CA GLN A 336 -24.65 -1.37 -13.12
C GLN A 336 -25.81 -2.36 -12.93
N GLY A 337 -26.25 -2.53 -11.67
CA GLY A 337 -27.37 -3.41 -11.32
C GLY A 337 -27.03 -4.90 -11.21
N GLN A 338 -25.76 -5.29 -11.41
CA GLN A 338 -25.30 -6.67 -11.26
C GLN A 338 -24.30 -6.79 -10.12
N PRO A 339 -24.32 -7.90 -9.33
CA PRO A 339 -23.28 -8.12 -8.33
C PRO A 339 -21.93 -8.36 -9.02
N ARG A 340 -20.90 -7.67 -8.57
CA ARG A 340 -19.52 -7.80 -9.08
C ARG A 340 -18.53 -8.00 -7.94
N LYS A 341 -17.57 -8.86 -8.18
CA LYS A 341 -16.38 -9.03 -7.37
C LYS A 341 -15.32 -8.04 -7.87
N VAL A 342 -15.05 -6.99 -7.10
CA VAL A 342 -14.16 -5.92 -7.55
C VAL A 342 -12.91 -5.82 -6.70
N LEU A 343 -11.87 -5.29 -7.30
CA LEU A 343 -10.63 -4.84 -6.69
C LEU A 343 -10.58 -3.32 -6.84
N ILE A 344 -10.46 -2.62 -5.73
CA ILE A 344 -10.32 -1.15 -5.70
C ILE A 344 -8.84 -0.83 -5.50
N ARG A 345 -8.31 0.07 -6.33
CA ARG A 345 -6.92 0.45 -6.26
C ARG A 345 -6.71 1.93 -6.57
N PRO A 346 -6.36 2.76 -5.57
CA PRO A 346 -5.77 4.08 -5.82
C PRO A 346 -4.33 3.89 -6.32
N GLU A 347 -4.08 4.27 -7.58
CA GLU A 347 -2.80 4.05 -8.26
C GLU A 347 -1.91 5.28 -8.20
N ARG A 348 -0.56 5.11 -8.34
CA ARG A 348 0.43 6.19 -8.40
C ARG A 348 0.12 7.22 -9.49
N ASN A 349 -0.42 6.78 -10.63
CA ASN A 349 -0.77 7.64 -11.75
C ASN A 349 -1.93 8.61 -11.49
N GLY A 350 -2.55 8.58 -10.30
CA GLY A 350 -3.60 9.50 -9.89
C GLY A 350 -5.02 9.02 -10.17
N TYR A 351 -5.22 7.83 -10.71
CA TYR A 351 -6.53 7.21 -10.93
C TYR A 351 -6.86 6.18 -9.86
N LEU A 352 -8.11 6.17 -9.42
CA LEU A 352 -8.67 5.07 -8.67
C LEU A 352 -9.31 4.10 -9.65
N TYR A 353 -8.79 2.90 -9.69
CA TYR A 353 -9.30 1.82 -10.52
C TYR A 353 -10.32 0.98 -9.77
N VAL A 354 -11.41 0.64 -10.46
CA VAL A 354 -12.36 -0.41 -10.09
C VAL A 354 -12.19 -1.52 -11.12
N ILE A 355 -11.69 -2.67 -10.70
CA ILE A 355 -11.34 -3.79 -11.58
C ILE A 355 -12.18 -5.00 -11.19
N ASP A 356 -12.78 -5.70 -12.16
CA ASP A 356 -13.36 -7.03 -11.93
C ASP A 356 -12.23 -7.99 -11.59
N ARG A 357 -12.19 -8.45 -10.32
CA ARG A 357 -11.05 -9.24 -9.81
C ARG A 357 -11.04 -10.69 -10.30
N SER A 358 -12.10 -11.14 -10.97
CA SER A 358 -12.15 -12.46 -11.61
C SER A 358 -11.47 -12.49 -12.98
N SER A 359 -11.46 -11.35 -13.71
CA SER A 359 -11.03 -11.28 -15.09
C SER A 359 -9.91 -10.27 -15.38
N GLY A 360 -9.75 -9.25 -14.53
CA GLY A 360 -8.86 -8.11 -14.78
C GLY A 360 -9.48 -7.01 -15.66
N GLU A 361 -10.80 -7.06 -15.93
CA GLU A 361 -11.54 -6.00 -16.64
C GLU A 361 -11.57 -4.72 -15.79
N VAL A 362 -11.12 -3.59 -16.35
CA VAL A 362 -11.25 -2.28 -15.71
C VAL A 362 -12.66 -1.76 -15.92
N LEU A 363 -13.44 -1.72 -14.85
CA LEU A 363 -14.83 -1.23 -14.85
C LEU A 363 -14.90 0.29 -14.76
N ALA A 364 -13.94 0.91 -14.07
CA ALA A 364 -13.76 2.35 -13.98
C ALA A 364 -12.30 2.72 -13.67
N ALA A 365 -11.90 3.91 -14.12
CA ALA A 365 -10.67 4.58 -13.74
C ALA A 365 -10.98 6.06 -13.58
N ASP A 366 -11.09 6.52 -12.33
CA ASP A 366 -11.52 7.88 -12.01
C ASP A 366 -10.38 8.68 -11.37
N PRO A 367 -10.12 9.92 -11.80
CA PRO A 367 -9.05 10.72 -11.21
C PRO A 367 -9.42 11.12 -9.78
N TYR A 368 -8.66 10.63 -8.78
CA TYR A 368 -8.73 11.11 -7.41
C TYR A 368 -7.73 12.23 -7.13
N PHE A 369 -6.77 12.40 -8.04
CA PHE A 369 -5.74 13.43 -8.04
C PHE A 369 -5.77 14.20 -9.38
N PRO A 370 -5.49 15.53 -9.39
CA PRO A 370 -5.47 16.32 -10.62
C PRO A 370 -4.20 16.05 -11.47
N ALA A 371 -4.14 14.87 -12.10
CA ALA A 371 -3.02 14.46 -12.95
C ALA A 371 -3.00 15.23 -14.26
N ASN A 372 -1.79 15.59 -14.74
CA ASN A 372 -1.56 16.15 -16.07
C ASN A 372 -0.58 15.31 -16.91
N SER A 373 0.04 14.29 -16.31
CA SER A 373 0.90 13.32 -17.01
C SER A 373 0.10 12.43 -17.96
N THR A 374 -1.20 12.36 -17.77
CA THR A 374 -2.12 11.50 -18.52
C THR A 374 -3.43 12.25 -18.80
N LYS A 375 -4.17 11.81 -19.84
CA LYS A 375 -5.46 12.38 -20.24
C LYS A 375 -6.64 11.49 -19.86
N GLY A 376 -6.42 10.22 -19.60
CA GLY A 376 -7.47 9.26 -19.23
C GLY A 376 -7.06 7.81 -19.44
N VAL A 377 -8.01 6.91 -19.20
CA VAL A 377 -7.88 5.47 -19.46
C VAL A 377 -9.01 5.05 -20.39
N ASP A 378 -8.67 4.47 -21.53
CA ASP A 378 -9.64 3.85 -22.42
C ASP A 378 -10.07 2.49 -21.84
N LEU A 379 -11.28 2.39 -21.32
CA LEU A 379 -11.80 1.16 -20.69
C LEU A 379 -11.97 0.00 -21.68
N LYS A 380 -12.07 0.27 -23.00
CA LYS A 380 -12.21 -0.80 -24.01
C LYS A 380 -10.90 -1.50 -24.28
N THR A 381 -9.82 -0.77 -24.32
CA THR A 381 -8.47 -1.29 -24.58
C THR A 381 -7.65 -1.50 -23.33
N GLY A 382 -8.06 -0.90 -22.21
CA GLY A 382 -7.31 -0.88 -20.94
C GLY A 382 -6.06 0.00 -21.02
N LEU A 383 -5.90 0.84 -22.04
CA LEU A 383 -4.73 1.69 -22.24
C LEU A 383 -4.90 3.04 -21.54
N ILE A 384 -3.82 3.48 -20.90
CA ILE A 384 -3.71 4.85 -20.43
C ILE A 384 -3.28 5.75 -21.58
N GLU A 385 -3.88 6.94 -21.68
CA GLU A 385 -3.49 7.96 -22.65
C GLU A 385 -2.53 8.94 -21.99
N TYR A 386 -1.25 8.87 -22.36
CA TYR A 386 -0.24 9.80 -21.87
C TYR A 386 -0.38 11.19 -22.49
N ASN A 387 0.02 12.20 -21.73
CA ASN A 387 0.17 13.56 -22.25
C ASN A 387 1.57 13.74 -22.85
N GLU A 388 1.66 13.78 -24.19
CA GLU A 388 2.93 13.89 -24.93
C GLU A 388 3.80 15.11 -24.51
N GLU A 389 3.18 16.20 -24.06
CA GLU A 389 3.91 17.40 -23.60
C GLU A 389 4.68 17.13 -22.30
N LYS A 390 4.28 16.10 -21.56
CA LYS A 390 4.87 15.69 -20.27
C LYS A 390 5.84 14.51 -20.42
N HIS A 391 6.08 13.99 -21.62
CA HIS A 391 7.02 12.89 -21.83
C HIS A 391 8.45 13.31 -21.51
N PRO A 392 9.15 12.60 -20.61
CA PRO A 392 10.57 12.77 -20.37
C PRO A 392 11.40 12.52 -21.64
N ARG A 393 12.45 13.32 -21.82
CA ARG A 393 13.37 13.23 -22.95
C ARG A 393 14.79 13.49 -22.48
N VAL A 394 15.75 12.79 -23.07
CA VAL A 394 17.18 13.06 -22.83
C VAL A 394 17.53 14.47 -23.32
N GLY A 395 18.28 15.21 -22.50
CA GLY A 395 18.72 16.58 -22.81
C GLY A 395 17.63 17.65 -22.73
N LYS A 396 16.46 17.32 -22.15
CA LYS A 396 15.37 18.28 -21.95
C LYS A 396 14.77 18.14 -20.54
N VAL A 397 14.72 19.25 -19.81
CA VAL A 397 13.94 19.32 -18.57
C VAL A 397 12.46 19.47 -18.91
N VAL A 398 11.65 18.47 -18.58
CA VAL A 398 10.19 18.51 -18.69
C VAL A 398 9.63 18.97 -17.35
N ARG A 399 8.86 20.06 -17.37
CA ARG A 399 8.39 20.74 -16.15
C ARG A 399 6.94 20.43 -15.82
N ASP A 400 6.59 20.62 -14.54
CA ASP A 400 5.21 20.53 -14.03
C ASP A 400 4.54 19.21 -14.38
N ILE A 401 5.22 18.09 -14.15
CA ILE A 401 4.62 16.76 -14.27
C ILE A 401 3.90 16.46 -12.95
N CYS A 402 2.62 16.19 -13.00
CA CYS A 402 1.78 15.84 -11.87
C CYS A 402 1.00 14.54 -12.15
N PRO A 403 1.03 13.57 -11.24
CA PRO A 403 1.77 13.49 -9.98
C PRO A 403 3.29 13.30 -10.19
N THR A 404 4.02 13.39 -9.09
CA THR A 404 5.47 13.17 -9.02
C THR A 404 5.85 11.67 -9.05
N ALA A 405 7.14 11.31 -9.02
CA ALA A 405 7.64 9.94 -9.05
C ALA A 405 7.05 9.03 -7.95
N PRO A 406 6.98 9.38 -6.65
CA PRO A 406 6.24 8.57 -5.68
C PRO A 406 4.73 8.51 -5.95
N GLY A 407 4.26 9.12 -7.03
CA GLY A 407 2.86 9.12 -7.43
C GLY A 407 1.96 10.04 -6.62
N ALA A 408 0.69 10.10 -6.99
CA ALA A 408 -0.34 10.67 -6.13
C ALA A 408 -0.39 9.93 -4.79
N LYS A 409 -0.11 8.62 -4.78
CA LYS A 409 -0.04 7.78 -3.59
C LYS A 409 1.09 6.77 -3.73
N ASP A 410 1.92 6.67 -2.70
CA ASP A 410 2.96 5.65 -2.60
C ASP A 410 2.41 4.37 -1.90
N TRP A 411 3.26 3.61 -1.20
CA TRP A 411 2.92 2.36 -0.52
C TRP A 411 1.90 2.51 0.62
N ASN A 412 1.78 3.69 1.22
CA ASN A 412 0.94 3.96 2.39
C ASN A 412 -0.53 3.57 2.16
N PRO A 413 -1.07 2.55 2.88
CA PRO A 413 -2.32 1.94 2.49
C PRO A 413 -3.54 2.76 2.90
N SER A 414 -4.57 2.73 2.05
CA SER A 414 -5.91 3.21 2.33
C SER A 414 -6.66 2.28 3.28
N ALA A 415 -7.79 2.74 3.83
CA ALA A 415 -8.75 1.93 4.56
C ALA A 415 -10.12 1.97 3.87
N PHE A 416 -10.91 0.91 4.05
CA PHE A 416 -12.30 0.84 3.60
C PHE A 416 -13.23 0.57 4.78
N SER A 417 -14.33 1.30 4.89
CA SER A 417 -15.35 1.04 5.90
C SER A 417 -16.62 0.45 5.27
N PRO A 418 -17.03 -0.76 5.62
CA PRO A 418 -18.29 -1.34 5.16
C PRO A 418 -19.52 -0.61 5.71
N LYS A 419 -19.40 0.14 6.82
CA LYS A 419 -20.50 0.95 7.34
C LYS A 419 -20.83 2.17 6.47
N THR A 420 -19.81 2.76 5.85
CA THR A 420 -19.98 3.95 5.00
C THR A 420 -19.94 3.64 3.50
N GLY A 421 -19.31 2.50 3.11
CA GLY A 421 -19.02 2.17 1.72
C GLY A 421 -17.91 3.02 1.11
N ILE A 422 -17.07 3.66 1.94
CA ILE A 422 -16.08 4.66 1.54
C ILE A 422 -14.66 4.10 1.68
N VAL A 423 -13.81 4.43 0.70
CA VAL A 423 -12.36 4.25 0.75
C VAL A 423 -11.69 5.55 1.20
N TYR A 424 -10.84 5.48 2.22
CA TYR A 424 -10.11 6.61 2.80
C TYR A 424 -8.66 6.58 2.36
N ILE A 425 -8.26 7.54 1.55
CA ILE A 425 -7.03 7.54 0.78
C ILE A 425 -6.07 8.62 1.32
N PRO A 426 -5.01 8.24 2.06
CA PRO A 426 -3.91 9.16 2.34
C PRO A 426 -3.04 9.28 1.08
N HIS A 427 -2.87 10.50 0.54
CA HIS A 427 -2.13 10.68 -0.69
C HIS A 427 -1.35 12.01 -0.73
N ASN A 428 -0.43 12.10 -1.69
CA ASN A 428 0.41 13.27 -1.90
C ASN A 428 -0.25 14.26 -2.87
N ASN A 429 0.08 15.54 -2.74
CA ASN A 429 -0.23 16.56 -3.71
C ASN A 429 1.08 17.23 -4.16
N LEU A 430 1.83 16.50 -4.98
CA LEU A 430 3.15 16.89 -5.46
C LEU A 430 3.24 16.83 -6.98
N CYS A 431 4.05 17.73 -7.54
CA CYS A 431 4.47 17.74 -8.94
C CYS A 431 6.00 17.71 -9.03
N MET A 432 6.54 17.54 -10.24
CA MET A 432 7.99 17.46 -10.43
C MET A 432 8.43 18.08 -11.76
N ASP A 433 9.69 18.50 -11.80
CA ASP A 433 10.48 18.66 -13.02
C ASP A 433 11.33 17.41 -13.20
N TRP A 434 11.50 16.95 -14.43
CA TRP A 434 12.18 15.72 -14.80
C TRP A 434 13.14 15.93 -15.96
N GLU A 435 14.35 15.42 -15.82
CA GLU A 435 15.33 15.33 -16.87
C GLU A 435 15.84 13.88 -16.98
N SER A 436 15.59 13.24 -18.12
CA SER A 436 16.14 11.92 -18.39
C SER A 436 17.63 12.01 -18.67
N VAL A 437 18.41 11.15 -18.03
CA VAL A 437 19.85 11.01 -18.25
C VAL A 437 20.17 9.55 -18.56
N GLU A 438 21.31 9.32 -19.22
CA GLU A 438 21.77 7.96 -19.48
C GLU A 438 22.20 7.28 -18.15
N ALA A 439 21.76 6.05 -17.95
CA ALA A 439 22.20 5.19 -16.84
C ALA A 439 22.91 3.96 -17.39
N ASN A 440 24.02 3.59 -16.74
CA ASN A 440 24.76 2.37 -17.02
C ASN A 440 24.62 1.40 -15.87
N TYR A 441 24.27 0.16 -16.16
CA TYR A 441 24.09 -0.86 -15.13
C TYR A 441 25.41 -1.33 -14.58
N ILE A 442 25.55 -1.22 -13.26
CA ILE A 442 26.61 -1.86 -12.46
C ILE A 442 25.92 -2.52 -11.26
N ALA A 443 26.10 -3.82 -11.09
CA ALA A 443 25.45 -4.55 -10.01
C ALA A 443 25.72 -3.93 -8.63
N GLY A 444 24.66 -3.76 -7.82
CA GLY A 444 24.75 -3.16 -6.49
C GLY A 444 24.97 -1.64 -6.44
N THR A 445 24.83 -0.95 -7.59
CA THR A 445 24.87 0.51 -7.65
C THR A 445 23.54 1.07 -8.21
N PRO A 446 23.19 2.34 -7.92
CA PRO A 446 21.97 2.94 -8.44
C PRO A 446 21.90 2.95 -9.98
N TYR A 447 20.80 2.43 -10.52
CA TYR A 447 20.48 2.36 -11.94
C TYR A 447 19.21 3.15 -12.21
N VAL A 448 19.25 4.47 -12.00
CA VAL A 448 18.05 5.34 -12.00
C VAL A 448 17.80 5.98 -13.37
N GLY A 449 18.71 6.77 -13.91
CA GLY A 449 18.56 7.39 -15.23
C GLY A 449 17.67 8.64 -15.29
N ALA A 450 17.49 9.35 -14.17
CA ALA A 450 16.77 10.61 -14.11
C ALA A 450 17.27 11.54 -13.01
N ASN A 451 17.21 12.85 -13.29
CA ASN A 451 17.29 13.93 -12.31
C ASN A 451 15.87 14.46 -12.07
N VAL A 452 15.42 14.51 -10.84
CA VAL A 452 14.06 14.90 -10.46
C VAL A 452 14.10 16.00 -9.43
N LYS A 453 13.20 16.99 -9.57
CA LYS A 453 12.95 18.02 -8.56
C LYS A 453 11.46 18.03 -8.23
N MET A 454 11.12 17.70 -7.00
CA MET A 454 9.73 17.59 -6.55
C MET A 454 9.31 18.84 -5.76
N TYR A 455 8.03 19.22 -5.83
CA TYR A 455 7.49 20.39 -5.15
C TYR A 455 5.98 20.26 -4.95
N ALA A 456 5.40 21.19 -4.16
CA ALA A 456 3.96 21.20 -3.89
C ALA A 456 3.15 21.30 -5.20
N GLY A 457 2.10 20.51 -5.29
CA GLY A 457 1.17 20.52 -6.40
C GLY A 457 0.18 21.68 -6.35
N PRO A 458 -0.89 21.64 -7.14
CA PRO A 458 -1.90 22.71 -7.22
C PRO A 458 -2.48 23.06 -5.85
N GLY A 459 -2.55 24.37 -5.56
CA GLY A 459 -3.07 24.89 -4.27
C GLY A 459 -2.05 24.95 -3.15
N GLY A 460 -0.79 24.51 -3.34
CA GLY A 460 0.34 24.73 -2.43
C GLY A 460 0.44 23.81 -1.21
N HIS A 461 -0.58 23.02 -0.88
CA HIS A 461 -0.51 21.94 0.11
C HIS A 461 0.22 20.73 -0.49
N ARG A 462 0.82 19.87 0.35
CA ARG A 462 1.67 18.77 -0.12
C ARG A 462 1.07 17.39 0.15
N GLY A 463 0.09 17.30 1.04
CA GLY A 463 -0.65 16.09 1.34
C GLY A 463 -2.15 16.29 1.24
N THR A 464 -2.86 15.20 1.01
CA THR A 464 -4.32 15.19 0.94
C THR A 464 -4.85 13.89 1.54
N PHE A 465 -5.95 13.97 2.30
CA PHE A 465 -6.68 12.81 2.78
C PHE A 465 -8.08 12.83 2.19
N THR A 466 -8.37 11.90 1.30
CA THR A 466 -9.62 11.88 0.52
C THR A 466 -10.51 10.71 0.93
N ALA A 467 -11.80 10.97 1.15
CA ALA A 467 -12.84 9.97 1.22
C ALA A 467 -13.49 9.80 -0.16
N TRP A 468 -13.45 8.58 -0.68
CA TRP A 468 -13.94 8.25 -2.01
C TRP A 468 -15.04 7.18 -1.96
N ASP A 469 -16.20 7.46 -2.56
CA ASP A 469 -17.27 6.48 -2.76
C ASP A 469 -17.05 5.74 -4.09
N PRO A 470 -16.58 4.49 -4.07
CA PRO A 470 -16.29 3.74 -5.30
C PRO A 470 -17.54 3.34 -6.07
N ALA A 471 -18.69 3.21 -5.40
CA ALA A 471 -19.96 2.88 -6.04
C ALA A 471 -20.56 4.09 -6.77
N GLN A 472 -20.40 5.30 -6.22
CA GLN A 472 -20.81 6.55 -6.85
C GLN A 472 -19.71 7.19 -7.70
N ARG A 473 -18.48 6.65 -7.64
CA ARG A 473 -17.32 7.13 -8.39
C ARG A 473 -17.04 8.61 -8.14
N LYS A 474 -17.06 9.03 -6.86
CA LYS A 474 -16.88 10.43 -6.50
C LYS A 474 -16.22 10.65 -5.15
N LYS A 475 -15.57 11.78 -5.03
CA LYS A 475 -15.08 12.30 -3.77
C LYS A 475 -16.26 12.70 -2.86
N VAL A 476 -16.20 12.28 -1.59
CA VAL A 476 -17.17 12.62 -0.55
C VAL A 476 -16.70 13.84 0.24
N TRP A 477 -15.46 13.79 0.72
CA TRP A 477 -14.78 14.91 1.38
C TRP A 477 -13.27 14.80 1.19
N GLU A 478 -12.56 15.88 1.48
CA GLU A 478 -11.11 15.99 1.33
C GLU A 478 -10.54 16.90 2.44
N LEU A 479 -9.41 16.48 3.00
CA LEU A 479 -8.62 17.27 3.95
C LEU A 479 -7.25 17.56 3.34
N LYS A 480 -6.81 18.82 3.44
CA LYS A 480 -5.50 19.27 2.96
C LYS A 480 -4.50 19.27 4.11
N GLU A 481 -3.30 18.77 3.83
CA GLU A 481 -2.19 18.71 4.79
C GLU A 481 -0.97 19.46 4.26
N ASP A 482 -0.27 20.12 5.18
CA ASP A 482 0.92 20.92 4.82
C ASP A 482 2.08 20.07 4.29
N LEU A 483 2.20 18.82 4.76
CA LEU A 483 3.26 17.88 4.39
C LEU A 483 2.66 16.70 3.62
N PRO A 484 3.46 15.98 2.82
CA PRO A 484 3.01 14.73 2.19
C PRO A 484 2.43 13.77 3.21
N LEU A 485 1.42 12.98 2.84
CA LEU A 485 0.91 11.91 3.69
C LEU A 485 1.62 10.60 3.36
N TRP A 486 2.31 10.04 4.37
CA TRP A 486 3.10 8.81 4.24
C TRP A 486 2.66 7.70 5.21
N SER A 487 1.68 8.00 6.08
CA SER A 487 1.07 7.06 7.01
C SER A 487 -0.07 6.28 6.36
N GLY A 488 -0.26 5.02 6.76
CA GLY A 488 -1.47 4.27 6.43
C GLY A 488 -2.71 4.81 7.15
N ALA A 489 -3.90 4.46 6.64
CA ALA A 489 -5.19 4.76 7.26
C ALA A 489 -5.73 3.54 8.03
N LEU A 490 -6.58 3.81 9.04
CA LEU A 490 -7.39 2.83 9.78
C LEU A 490 -8.82 3.34 9.87
N ALA A 491 -9.80 2.53 9.50
CA ALA A 491 -11.22 2.81 9.74
C ALA A 491 -11.77 1.89 10.83
N THR A 492 -12.71 2.39 11.65
CA THR A 492 -13.34 1.61 12.73
C THR A 492 -14.85 1.68 12.68
N ALA A 493 -15.51 0.69 13.31
CA ALA A 493 -16.96 0.65 13.43
C ALA A 493 -17.54 1.78 14.28
N GLY A 494 -16.71 2.48 15.09
CA GLY A 494 -17.08 3.68 15.83
C GLY A 494 -17.28 4.93 14.94
N GLY A 495 -17.21 4.79 13.60
CA GLY A 495 -17.38 5.90 12.66
C GLY A 495 -16.19 6.82 12.57
N LEU A 496 -14.99 6.31 12.85
CA LEU A 496 -13.74 7.05 12.88
C LEU A 496 -12.78 6.56 11.80
N VAL A 497 -11.93 7.50 11.33
CA VAL A 497 -10.76 7.18 10.53
C VAL A 497 -9.53 7.81 11.17
N PHE A 498 -8.47 6.99 11.36
CA PHE A 498 -7.20 7.40 11.95
C PHE A 498 -6.11 7.46 10.90
N TYR A 499 -5.26 8.48 10.97
CA TYR A 499 -4.05 8.61 10.15
C TYR A 499 -3.00 9.50 10.83
N GLY A 500 -1.76 9.40 10.38
CA GLY A 500 -0.65 10.19 10.88
C GLY A 500 -0.13 11.21 9.88
N THR A 501 0.60 12.23 10.35
CA THR A 501 1.27 13.23 9.52
C THR A 501 2.78 13.18 9.73
N MET A 502 3.56 13.61 8.74
CA MET A 502 5.02 13.58 8.80
C MET A 502 5.61 14.53 9.86
N ASP A 503 4.86 15.51 10.33
CA ASP A 503 5.25 16.32 11.46
C ASP A 503 4.79 15.75 12.82
N GLY A 504 4.21 14.54 12.84
CA GLY A 504 3.92 13.79 14.08
C GLY A 504 2.54 14.00 14.68
N TRP A 505 1.57 14.56 13.98
CA TRP A 505 0.19 14.53 14.43
C TRP A 505 -0.46 13.20 14.13
N PHE A 506 -1.00 12.53 15.15
CA PHE A 506 -1.92 11.41 15.00
C PHE A 506 -3.34 11.97 15.13
N LYS A 507 -4.17 11.74 14.13
CA LYS A 507 -5.48 12.35 13.97
C LYS A 507 -6.58 11.31 13.89
N ALA A 508 -7.76 11.63 14.48
CA ALA A 508 -9.01 10.91 14.27
C ALA A 508 -10.04 11.86 13.67
N VAL A 509 -10.63 11.46 12.56
CA VAL A 509 -11.67 12.22 11.86
C VAL A 509 -12.96 11.42 11.78
N ASN A 510 -14.10 12.13 11.70
CA ASN A 510 -15.39 11.52 11.43
C ASN A 510 -15.39 10.89 10.02
N ALA A 511 -15.71 9.62 9.92
CA ALA A 511 -15.68 8.86 8.68
C ALA A 511 -16.64 9.41 7.59
N GLY A 512 -17.78 9.96 8.00
CA GLY A 512 -18.79 10.50 7.08
C GLY A 512 -18.50 11.93 6.61
N SER A 513 -17.94 12.80 7.47
CA SER A 513 -17.79 14.23 7.21
C SER A 513 -16.35 14.71 7.03
N GLY A 514 -15.36 13.95 7.50
CA GLY A 514 -13.96 14.40 7.55
C GLY A 514 -13.67 15.38 8.70
N GLU A 515 -14.65 15.67 9.56
CA GLU A 515 -14.45 16.56 10.72
C GLU A 515 -13.35 16.02 11.65
N LEU A 516 -12.37 16.87 11.99
CA LEU A 516 -11.33 16.53 12.96
C LEU A 516 -11.93 16.46 14.37
N LEU A 517 -11.98 15.27 14.96
CA LEU A 517 -12.55 15.04 16.29
C LEU A 517 -11.50 14.97 17.39
N TRP A 518 -10.29 14.49 17.05
CA TRP A 518 -9.20 14.33 18.01
C TRP A 518 -7.85 14.37 17.30
N ARG A 519 -6.82 14.82 18.01
CA ARG A 519 -5.44 14.76 17.57
C ARG A 519 -4.47 14.68 18.74
N PHE A 520 -3.34 14.02 18.52
CA PHE A 520 -2.25 13.94 19.50
C PHE A 520 -0.91 14.18 18.81
N LYS A 521 -0.01 14.95 19.41
CA LYS A 521 1.33 15.20 18.88
C LYS A 521 2.30 14.19 19.46
N THR A 522 2.86 13.33 18.60
CA THR A 522 3.94 12.40 18.95
C THR A 522 5.30 13.07 18.89
N GLY A 523 6.36 12.40 19.36
CA GLY A 523 7.72 12.94 19.40
C GLY A 523 8.44 12.96 18.04
N SER A 524 7.91 12.26 17.01
CA SER A 524 8.48 12.18 15.67
C SER A 524 7.38 12.11 14.62
N GLY A 525 7.74 12.26 13.35
CA GLY A 525 6.81 12.08 12.24
C GLY A 525 6.22 10.68 12.20
N ILE A 526 4.98 10.57 11.75
CA ILE A 526 4.26 9.30 11.64
C ILE A 526 4.21 8.90 10.17
N ILE A 527 4.87 7.78 9.86
CA ILE A 527 4.82 7.08 8.58
C ILE A 527 4.33 5.63 8.77
N GLY A 528 4.01 5.24 10.00
CA GLY A 528 3.52 3.91 10.37
C GLY A 528 2.05 3.71 10.00
N GLN A 529 1.59 2.51 10.30
CA GLN A 529 0.23 2.09 10.00
C GLN A 529 -0.53 1.89 11.32
N PRO A 530 -1.63 2.64 11.56
CA PRO A 530 -2.41 2.48 12.79
C PRO A 530 -3.18 1.15 12.78
N ILE A 531 -3.38 0.59 13.97
CA ILE A 531 -4.21 -0.58 14.21
C ILE A 531 -5.20 -0.34 15.33
N SER A 532 -6.29 -1.10 15.34
CA SER A 532 -7.26 -1.18 16.44
C SER A 532 -7.39 -2.63 16.91
N TYR A 533 -7.30 -2.85 18.22
CA TYR A 533 -7.36 -4.19 18.77
C TYR A 533 -8.12 -4.23 20.11
N ARG A 534 -8.57 -5.43 20.51
CA ARG A 534 -9.15 -5.70 21.81
C ARG A 534 -8.05 -6.17 22.77
N GLY A 535 -7.89 -5.45 23.89
CA GLY A 535 -6.94 -5.85 24.92
C GLY A 535 -7.45 -6.99 25.82
N PRO A 536 -6.58 -7.52 26.71
CA PRO A 536 -6.92 -8.59 27.65
C PRO A 536 -8.07 -8.24 28.59
N ASP A 537 -8.27 -6.96 28.86
CA ASP A 537 -9.36 -6.41 29.68
C ASP A 537 -10.68 -6.22 28.91
N GLY A 538 -10.73 -6.65 27.64
CA GLY A 538 -11.89 -6.55 26.76
C GLY A 538 -12.10 -5.18 26.11
N ARG A 539 -11.26 -4.17 26.42
CA ARG A 539 -11.39 -2.80 25.91
C ARG A 539 -10.74 -2.64 24.53
N GLN A 540 -11.20 -1.63 23.82
CA GLN A 540 -10.60 -1.23 22.55
C GLN A 540 -9.37 -0.34 22.76
N TYR A 541 -8.34 -0.62 21.98
CA TYR A 541 -7.09 0.14 21.92
C TYR A 541 -6.77 0.54 20.48
N ILE A 542 -6.11 1.70 20.34
CA ILE A 542 -5.52 2.16 19.07
C ILE A 542 -4.02 2.24 19.24
N ALA A 543 -3.26 1.68 18.31
CA ALA A 543 -1.80 1.71 18.36
C ALA A 543 -1.21 2.28 17.07
N ILE A 544 -0.08 3.02 17.21
CA ILE A 544 0.67 3.60 16.10
C ILE A 544 2.15 3.70 16.42
N LEU A 545 3.00 3.39 15.44
CA LEU A 545 4.43 3.66 15.48
C LEU A 545 4.71 5.07 14.96
N SER A 546 5.55 5.81 15.70
CA SER A 546 6.04 7.14 15.35
C SER A 546 7.56 7.09 15.21
N GLY A 547 8.06 7.44 14.04
CA GLY A 547 9.47 7.44 13.68
C GLY A 547 9.62 7.79 12.21
N VAL A 548 9.92 9.07 11.92
CA VAL A 548 10.06 9.60 10.57
C VAL A 548 11.13 8.87 9.77
N GLY A 549 10.90 8.71 8.47
CA GLY A 549 11.79 8.04 7.52
C GLY A 549 11.06 7.72 6.23
N GLY A 550 11.46 6.62 5.58
CA GLY A 550 11.04 6.34 4.22
C GLY A 550 11.58 7.38 3.25
N TRP A 551 11.19 7.32 1.99
CA TRP A 551 11.68 8.27 0.99
C TRP A 551 11.35 9.73 1.36
N ALA A 552 10.09 10.01 1.71
CA ALA A 552 9.64 11.35 2.07
C ALA A 552 10.29 11.92 3.33
N GLY A 553 10.65 11.06 4.29
CA GLY A 553 11.28 11.44 5.56
C GLY A 553 12.80 11.30 5.59
N ALA A 554 13.43 10.89 4.49
CA ALA A 554 14.87 10.61 4.42
C ALA A 554 15.75 11.81 4.81
N ILE A 555 15.30 13.02 4.53
CA ILE A 555 15.98 14.26 4.90
C ILE A 555 16.22 14.36 6.43
N VAL A 556 15.25 13.93 7.24
CA VAL A 556 15.38 13.89 8.71
C VAL A 556 16.06 12.60 9.15
N ALA A 557 15.58 11.45 8.67
CA ALA A 557 16.08 10.15 9.10
C ALA A 557 17.54 9.91 8.75
N GLY A 558 18.00 10.41 7.59
CA GLY A 558 19.35 10.25 7.06
C GLY A 558 20.27 11.44 7.30
N ASP A 559 19.83 12.50 8.00
CA ASP A 559 20.58 13.76 8.18
C ASP A 559 21.07 14.36 6.84
N LEU A 560 20.20 14.30 5.81
CA LEU A 560 20.55 14.82 4.50
C LEU A 560 20.50 16.37 4.51
N ASP A 561 21.37 17.00 3.71
CA ASP A 561 21.38 18.46 3.58
C ASP A 561 20.08 18.95 2.93
N PRO A 562 19.27 19.78 3.61
CA PRO A 562 18.04 20.35 3.05
C PRO A 562 18.29 21.33 1.89
N HIS A 563 19.53 21.75 1.67
CA HIS A 563 19.94 22.65 0.58
C HIS A 563 20.50 21.89 -0.64
N ASP A 564 20.77 20.59 -0.52
CA ASP A 564 21.16 19.75 -1.65
C ASP A 564 19.91 19.34 -2.44
N ALA A 565 19.63 20.03 -3.56
CA ALA A 565 18.47 19.78 -4.39
C ALA A 565 18.36 18.35 -4.94
N SER A 566 19.45 17.57 -4.94
CA SER A 566 19.48 16.18 -5.40
C SER A 566 19.23 15.17 -4.27
N ALA A 567 19.27 15.61 -3.01
CA ALA A 567 19.08 14.74 -1.86
C ALA A 567 17.71 14.04 -1.91
N ALA A 568 17.69 12.77 -1.45
CA ALA A 568 16.52 11.90 -1.52
C ALA A 568 15.90 11.84 -2.93
N LYS A 569 16.73 11.78 -3.98
CA LYS A 569 16.28 11.77 -5.38
C LYS A 569 15.38 12.96 -5.74
N GLY A 570 15.69 14.13 -5.20
CA GLY A 570 14.94 15.37 -5.44
C GLY A 570 13.70 15.57 -4.57
N PHE A 571 13.36 14.61 -3.69
CA PHE A 571 12.23 14.77 -2.76
C PHE A 571 12.46 15.90 -1.74
N VAL A 572 13.73 16.16 -1.39
CA VAL A 572 14.12 17.24 -0.48
C VAL A 572 13.46 18.58 -0.81
N ASN A 573 13.30 18.91 -2.10
CA ASN A 573 12.71 20.20 -2.51
C ASN A 573 11.24 20.33 -2.11
N ALA A 574 10.53 19.20 -1.94
CA ALA A 574 9.15 19.18 -1.47
C ALA A 574 9.02 19.22 0.06
N VAL A 575 10.08 18.90 0.81
CA VAL A 575 10.03 18.75 2.28
C VAL A 575 11.23 19.39 2.98
N SER A 576 11.87 20.40 2.39
CA SER A 576 13.04 21.11 2.94
C SER A 576 12.81 21.71 4.34
N ASP A 577 11.55 22.01 4.68
CA ASP A 577 11.10 22.51 5.99
C ASP A 577 10.83 21.39 7.03
N LEU A 578 10.89 20.12 6.65
CA LEU A 578 10.58 19.00 7.55
C LEU A 578 11.52 18.93 8.78
N PRO A 579 12.85 19.18 8.67
CA PRO A 579 13.73 19.19 9.84
C PRO A 579 13.39 20.22 10.92
N GLN A 580 12.66 21.29 10.58
CA GLN A 580 12.18 22.28 11.55
C GLN A 580 10.85 21.85 12.20
N ARG A 581 10.15 20.84 11.63
CA ARG A 581 8.82 20.41 12.07
C ARG A 581 8.82 19.13 12.87
N THR A 582 9.84 18.28 12.71
CA THR A 582 9.95 16.98 13.38
C THR A 582 11.41 16.57 13.57
N THR A 583 11.62 15.57 14.43
CA THR A 583 12.92 14.99 14.73
C THR A 583 12.88 13.48 14.56
N LYS A 584 14.05 12.83 14.53
CA LYS A 584 14.16 11.38 14.58
C LYS A 584 13.46 10.82 15.80
N GLY A 585 12.88 9.62 15.68
CA GLY A 585 12.19 8.93 16.77
C GLY A 585 11.91 7.47 16.44
N GLY A 586 11.51 6.72 17.45
CA GLY A 586 11.15 5.31 17.32
C GLY A 586 10.33 4.86 18.52
N MET A 587 9.06 5.25 18.54
CA MET A 587 8.17 5.04 19.66
C MET A 587 6.84 4.44 19.21
N LEU A 588 6.42 3.39 19.85
CA LEU A 588 5.04 2.92 19.80
C LEU A 588 4.22 3.72 20.81
N TYR A 589 3.08 4.22 20.37
CA TYR A 589 2.04 4.82 21.22
C TYR A 589 0.81 3.92 21.18
N VAL A 590 0.26 3.64 22.36
CA VAL A 590 -1.01 2.92 22.51
C VAL A 590 -1.97 3.81 23.27
N PHE A 591 -3.17 3.98 22.73
CA PHE A 591 -4.22 4.84 23.25
C PHE A 591 -5.44 4.05 23.69
N ALA A 592 -6.12 4.51 24.72
CA ALA A 592 -7.38 3.98 25.22
C ALA A 592 -8.25 5.11 25.81
N LEU A 593 -9.53 4.85 25.99
CA LEU A 593 -10.41 5.71 26.78
C LEU A 593 -10.01 5.64 28.26
N PRO A 594 -10.29 6.67 29.08
CA PRO A 594 -10.14 6.59 30.53
C PRO A 594 -10.96 5.44 31.11
N GLN A 595 -10.43 4.77 32.13
CA GLN A 595 -11.25 3.83 32.89
C GLN A 595 -12.37 4.59 33.60
N ARG A 596 -13.61 4.25 33.30
CA ARG A 596 -14.74 4.76 34.11
C ARG A 596 -14.58 4.20 35.52
N ARG A 597 -14.42 5.08 36.49
CA ARG A 597 -14.39 4.72 37.91
C ARG A 597 -15.76 4.22 38.38
#